data_5a7b908550304830269e59e32b99889b
#
_entry.id   5a7b908550304830269e59e32b99889b
#
_cell.length_a   1.000
_cell.length_b   1.000
_cell.length_c   1.000
_cell.angle_alpha   90.00
_cell.angle_beta   90.00
_cell.angle_gamma   90.00
#
_symmetry.space_group_name_H-M   'P 1'
#
loop_
_entity.id
_entity.type
_entity.pdbx_description
1 polymer ?
#
loop_
_entity_poly.entity_id
_entity_poly.type
_entity_poly.pdbx_seq_one_letter_code
_entity_poly.pdbx_strand_id
1 'polypeptide(L)'
;MPYKERLKNNPEKKPSKNKYKVINISEYNESLKKRGKISLYLPAGDIKEIFINENSYSYGVSGRSQYYSKEYIIFIYTMYRLFGWGIRQTTGYLEDLWKEKGLDIEVPSFGHLSDLFAKISIKVKHYCNKAVKRAKAGEKVDLIADSTGMRFDKAGQWYEEKYGKKSKKKPWRKMHISINSDNMEIEAMEITENNVG
;
A
#
# COMPACT_ATOMS: atom_id res chain seq x y z
N MET A 1 -23.83 -7.73 23.36
CA MET A 1 -23.52 -6.41 23.99
C MET A 1 -22.16 -5.94 23.54
N PRO A 2 -22.02 -4.69 23.10
CA PRO A 2 -20.72 -4.10 22.77
C PRO A 2 -19.77 -4.12 23.99
N TYR A 3 -18.50 -4.29 23.73
CA TYR A 3 -17.45 -4.37 24.78
C TYR A 3 -17.47 -3.19 25.76
N LYS A 4 -17.73 -1.98 25.27
CA LYS A 4 -17.83 -0.76 26.10
C LYS A 4 -18.98 -0.77 27.10
N GLU A 5 -20.12 -1.37 26.77
CA GLU A 5 -21.25 -1.51 27.70
C GLU A 5 -20.97 -2.55 28.78
N ARG A 6 -20.31 -3.65 28.45
CA ARG A 6 -19.86 -4.63 29.44
C ARG A 6 -18.90 -4.04 30.46
N LEU A 7 -18.02 -3.12 30.04
CA LEU A 7 -17.10 -2.43 30.93
C LEU A 7 -17.78 -1.37 31.84
N LYS A 8 -18.90 -0.76 31.40
CA LYS A 8 -19.68 0.15 32.23
C LYS A 8 -20.35 -0.60 33.39
N ASN A 9 -20.87 -1.80 33.09
CA ASN A 9 -21.62 -2.60 34.07
C ASN A 9 -20.73 -3.42 35.00
N ASN A 10 -19.43 -3.51 34.73
CA ASN A 10 -18.48 -4.27 35.55
C ASN A 10 -17.09 -3.60 35.58
N PRO A 11 -16.96 -2.49 36.31
CA PRO A 11 -15.75 -1.67 36.38
C PRO A 11 -14.54 -2.43 36.94
N GLU A 12 -14.74 -3.46 37.77
CA GLU A 12 -13.65 -4.29 38.33
C GLU A 12 -12.92 -5.13 37.28
N LYS A 13 -13.53 -5.38 36.11
CA LYS A 13 -12.92 -6.10 34.99
C LYS A 13 -12.16 -5.20 34.02
N LYS A 14 -12.00 -3.91 34.32
CA LYS A 14 -11.13 -3.08 33.48
C LYS A 14 -9.68 -3.53 33.69
N PRO A 15 -9.03 -4.06 32.64
CA PRO A 15 -7.61 -4.34 32.75
C PRO A 15 -6.90 -3.03 33.09
N SER A 16 -5.96 -3.08 34.02
CA SER A 16 -5.08 -1.95 34.32
C SER A 16 -4.48 -1.49 32.99
N LYS A 17 -4.62 -0.22 32.66
CA LYS A 17 -3.99 0.33 31.46
C LYS A 17 -2.47 0.24 31.67
N ASN A 18 -1.84 -0.73 31.05
CA ASN A 18 -0.39 -0.75 30.97
C ASN A 18 0.06 0.56 30.33
N LYS A 19 0.82 1.34 31.06
CA LYS A 19 1.43 2.56 30.52
C LYS A 19 2.59 2.15 29.64
N TYR A 20 2.32 1.91 28.36
CA TYR A 20 3.37 1.69 27.38
C TYR A 20 4.10 3.00 27.16
N LYS A 21 5.43 2.97 27.29
CA LYS A 21 6.30 4.10 26.96
C LYS A 21 7.11 3.67 25.74
N VAL A 22 7.04 4.45 24.68
CA VAL A 22 7.90 4.25 23.51
C VAL A 22 9.33 4.58 23.91
N ILE A 23 10.23 3.60 23.83
CA ILE A 23 11.63 3.75 24.26
C ILE A 23 12.46 4.36 23.13
N ASN A 24 12.18 4.00 21.88
CA ASN A 24 12.92 4.40 20.67
C ASN A 24 12.21 5.49 19.86
N ILE A 25 11.60 6.48 20.53
CA ILE A 25 10.78 7.50 19.87
C ILE A 25 11.55 8.30 18.79
N SER A 26 12.85 8.51 18.98
CA SER A 26 13.71 9.22 18.02
C SER A 26 13.84 8.42 16.72
N GLU A 27 14.19 7.15 16.80
CA GLU A 27 14.34 6.25 15.64
C GLU A 27 13.01 6.06 14.91
N TYR A 28 11.92 5.90 15.67
CA TYR A 28 10.59 5.82 15.12
C TYR A 28 10.23 7.08 14.32
N ASN A 29 10.46 8.27 14.87
CA ASN A 29 10.21 9.52 14.18
C ASN A 29 11.07 9.68 12.91
N GLU A 30 12.33 9.29 12.95
CA GLU A 30 13.19 9.30 11.77
C GLU A 30 12.70 8.31 10.69
N SER A 31 12.21 7.15 11.07
CA SER A 31 11.60 6.19 10.13
C SER A 31 10.36 6.76 9.45
N LEU A 32 9.52 7.48 10.20
CA LEU A 32 8.34 8.16 9.65
C LEU A 32 8.73 9.29 8.68
N LYS A 33 9.73 10.11 9.03
CA LYS A 33 10.23 11.15 8.12
C LYS A 33 10.79 10.57 6.82
N LYS A 34 11.52 9.45 6.89
CA LYS A 34 12.03 8.76 5.69
C LYS A 34 10.91 8.34 4.75
N ARG A 35 9.79 7.86 5.28
CA ARG A 35 8.62 7.46 4.45
C ARG A 35 7.98 8.62 3.69
N GLY A 36 8.12 9.85 4.18
CA GLY A 36 7.64 11.06 3.51
C GLY A 36 8.57 11.60 2.43
N LYS A 37 9.79 11.04 2.27
CA LYS A 37 10.73 11.50 1.25
C LYS A 37 10.33 10.99 -0.13
N ILE A 38 10.02 11.88 -1.05
CA ILE A 38 9.65 11.52 -2.44
C ILE A 38 10.77 10.72 -3.13
N SER A 39 12.03 10.99 -2.80
CA SER A 39 13.18 10.27 -3.33
C SER A 39 13.17 8.78 -3.05
N LEU A 40 12.43 8.32 -2.04
CA LEU A 40 12.27 6.90 -1.75
C LEU A 40 11.49 6.16 -2.86
N TYR A 41 10.64 6.87 -3.56
CA TYR A 41 9.75 6.31 -4.58
C TYR A 41 10.27 6.50 -6.00
N LEU A 42 11.30 7.34 -6.17
CA LEU A 42 11.95 7.55 -7.46
C LEU A 42 13.02 6.47 -7.69
N PRO A 43 13.13 5.91 -8.90
CA PRO A 43 14.20 5.00 -9.23
C PRO A 43 15.55 5.71 -9.24
N ALA A 44 16.61 4.96 -9.00
CA ALA A 44 17.97 5.46 -9.18
C ALA A 44 18.36 5.37 -10.66
N GLY A 45 19.00 6.40 -11.19
CA GLY A 45 19.41 6.50 -12.58
C GLY A 45 18.67 7.55 -13.38
N ASP A 46 18.71 7.46 -14.71
CA ASP A 46 17.94 8.36 -15.56
C ASP A 46 16.46 8.03 -15.50
N ILE A 47 15.72 8.96 -14.89
CA ILE A 47 14.28 8.81 -14.65
C ILE A 47 13.51 8.74 -15.97
N LYS A 48 13.92 9.51 -16.98
CA LYS A 48 13.26 9.52 -18.29
C LYS A 48 13.39 8.17 -18.98
N GLU A 49 14.60 7.62 -19.05
CA GLU A 49 14.85 6.31 -19.63
C GLU A 49 14.09 5.17 -18.93
N ILE A 50 13.97 5.27 -17.59
CA ILE A 50 13.26 4.26 -16.80
C ILE A 50 11.74 4.38 -16.98
N PHE A 51 11.21 5.60 -17.14
CA PHE A 51 9.77 5.83 -17.17
C PHE A 51 9.17 5.78 -18.57
N ILE A 52 9.93 6.14 -19.60
CA ILE A 52 9.47 6.22 -20.98
C ILE A 52 10.20 5.18 -21.84
N ASN A 53 9.43 4.36 -22.50
CA ASN A 53 9.97 3.36 -23.45
C ASN A 53 10.05 3.98 -24.85
N GLU A 54 11.08 4.77 -25.13
CA GLU A 54 11.24 5.41 -26.45
C GLU A 54 11.49 4.41 -27.58
N ASN A 55 12.13 3.25 -27.30
CA ASN A 55 12.56 2.26 -28.27
C ASN A 55 11.81 0.92 -28.17
N SER A 56 10.54 0.94 -27.93
CA SER A 56 9.78 -0.26 -27.57
C SER A 56 9.25 -1.09 -28.76
N TYR A 57 9.72 -0.83 -29.99
CA TYR A 57 9.34 -1.67 -31.14
C TYR A 57 10.18 -2.96 -31.17
N SER A 58 9.55 -4.09 -30.95
CA SER A 58 10.14 -5.42 -31.15
C SER A 58 9.56 -6.05 -32.40
N TYR A 59 10.42 -6.34 -33.36
CA TYR A 59 10.02 -7.04 -34.58
C TYR A 59 9.39 -8.40 -34.25
N GLY A 60 8.24 -8.68 -34.83
CA GLY A 60 7.53 -9.97 -34.65
C GLY A 60 6.59 -10.03 -33.42
N VAL A 61 6.51 -9.01 -32.61
CA VAL A 61 5.53 -8.92 -31.53
C VAL A 61 4.32 -8.14 -32.02
N SER A 62 3.15 -8.80 -32.02
CA SER A 62 1.88 -8.19 -32.40
C SER A 62 1.43 -7.17 -31.34
N GLY A 63 1.11 -5.95 -31.78
CA GLY A 63 0.51 -4.90 -30.96
C GLY A 63 1.35 -3.65 -30.81
N ARG A 64 0.72 -2.56 -30.35
CA ARG A 64 1.39 -1.30 -30.05
C ARG A 64 2.21 -1.47 -28.75
N SER A 65 3.48 -1.14 -28.80
CA SER A 65 4.34 -1.14 -27.64
C SER A 65 3.87 -0.16 -26.57
N GLN A 66 4.10 -0.52 -25.31
CA GLN A 66 3.71 0.28 -24.16
C GLN A 66 4.69 1.46 -24.01
N TYR A 67 4.24 2.67 -24.30
CA TYR A 67 5.06 3.89 -24.21
C TYR A 67 5.49 4.19 -22.76
N TYR A 68 4.56 4.07 -21.82
CA TYR A 68 4.85 4.24 -20.40
C TYR A 68 5.30 2.93 -19.77
N SER A 69 6.43 2.97 -19.07
CA SER A 69 6.94 1.78 -18.38
C SER A 69 6.02 1.38 -17.22
N LYS A 70 6.15 0.13 -16.80
CA LYS A 70 5.43 -0.37 -15.63
C LYS A 70 5.86 0.36 -14.35
N GLU A 71 7.13 0.70 -14.25
CA GLU A 71 7.73 1.44 -13.15
C GLU A 71 7.11 2.83 -13.02
N TYR A 72 6.90 3.51 -14.14
CA TYR A 72 6.24 4.82 -14.14
C TYR A 72 4.79 4.74 -13.69
N ILE A 73 4.04 3.77 -14.19
CA ILE A 73 2.65 3.57 -13.78
C ILE A 73 2.55 3.26 -12.27
N ILE A 74 3.46 2.42 -11.74
CA ILE A 74 3.53 2.12 -10.31
C ILE A 74 3.86 3.39 -9.51
N PHE A 75 4.82 4.20 -9.98
CA PHE A 75 5.15 5.47 -9.35
C PHE A 75 3.94 6.41 -9.28
N ILE A 76 3.25 6.63 -10.41
CA ILE A 76 2.04 7.49 -10.46
C ILE A 76 0.96 6.93 -9.52
N TYR A 77 0.74 5.63 -9.55
CA TYR A 77 -0.23 4.99 -8.66
C TYR A 77 0.14 5.18 -7.18
N THR A 78 1.42 5.08 -6.85
CA THR A 78 1.92 5.30 -5.49
C THR A 78 1.66 6.74 -5.04
N MET A 79 1.96 7.73 -5.86
CA MET A 79 1.67 9.14 -5.58
C MET A 79 0.17 9.38 -5.40
N TYR A 80 -0.64 8.86 -6.31
CA TYR A 80 -2.10 8.93 -6.23
C TYR A 80 -2.64 8.37 -4.90
N ARG A 81 -2.12 7.23 -4.45
CA ARG A 81 -2.55 6.59 -3.19
C ARG A 81 -1.97 7.26 -1.95
N LEU A 82 -0.74 7.71 -2.01
CA LEU A 82 -0.03 8.33 -0.88
C LEU A 82 -0.66 9.67 -0.48
N PHE A 83 -0.99 10.50 -1.47
CA PHE A 83 -1.57 11.83 -1.22
C PHE A 83 -3.11 11.81 -1.15
N GLY A 84 -3.76 10.75 -1.60
CA GLY A 84 -5.21 10.65 -1.61
C GLY A 84 -5.91 11.61 -2.57
N TRP A 85 -5.18 12.12 -3.57
CA TRP A 85 -5.72 13.02 -4.58
C TRP A 85 -6.60 12.31 -5.60
N GLY A 86 -7.41 13.07 -6.34
CA GLY A 86 -8.06 12.56 -7.55
C GLY A 86 -7.05 12.36 -8.69
N ILE A 87 -7.37 11.49 -9.66
CA ILE A 87 -6.46 11.21 -10.79
C ILE A 87 -6.09 12.50 -11.54
N ARG A 88 -7.03 13.42 -11.76
CA ARG A 88 -6.77 14.71 -12.44
C ARG A 88 -5.79 15.60 -11.68
N GLN A 89 -5.89 15.62 -10.36
CA GLN A 89 -4.95 16.39 -9.52
C GLN A 89 -3.56 15.75 -9.55
N THR A 90 -3.49 14.42 -9.57
CA THR A 90 -2.23 13.70 -9.68
C THR A 90 -1.54 13.97 -11.02
N THR A 91 -2.28 14.03 -12.16
CA THR A 91 -1.69 14.38 -13.45
C THR A 91 -1.12 15.79 -13.41
N GLY A 92 -1.90 16.80 -12.99
CA GLY A 92 -1.44 18.17 -12.92
C GLY A 92 -0.21 18.36 -12.02
N TYR A 93 -0.19 17.66 -10.86
CA TYR A 93 0.98 17.69 -9.99
C TYR A 93 2.23 17.11 -10.67
N LEU A 94 2.10 16.02 -11.41
CA LEU A 94 3.25 15.39 -12.08
C LEU A 94 3.74 16.21 -13.26
N GLU A 95 2.84 16.81 -14.03
CA GLU A 95 3.20 17.74 -15.11
C GLU A 95 4.03 18.92 -14.58
N ASP A 96 3.59 19.52 -13.48
CA ASP A 96 4.31 20.61 -12.82
C ASP A 96 5.64 20.13 -12.23
N LEU A 97 5.66 18.98 -11.55
CA LEU A 97 6.87 18.39 -10.98
C LEU A 97 7.95 18.15 -12.02
N TRP A 98 7.61 17.58 -13.18
CA TRP A 98 8.59 17.30 -14.24
C TRP A 98 9.10 18.58 -14.86
N LYS A 99 8.22 19.55 -15.06
CA LYS A 99 8.58 20.88 -15.54
C LYS A 99 9.56 21.57 -14.59
N GLU A 100 9.27 21.61 -13.30
CA GLU A 100 10.14 22.20 -12.27
C GLU A 100 11.50 21.50 -12.18
N LYS A 101 11.52 20.19 -12.45
CA LYS A 101 12.76 19.42 -12.49
C LYS A 101 13.53 19.52 -13.80
N GLY A 102 12.98 20.22 -14.81
CA GLY A 102 13.57 20.30 -16.14
C GLY A 102 13.59 18.95 -16.88
N LEU A 103 12.69 18.03 -16.53
CA LEU A 103 12.57 16.71 -17.14
C LEU A 103 11.42 16.72 -18.15
N ASP A 104 11.76 16.36 -19.39
CA ASP A 104 10.77 16.17 -20.46
C ASP A 104 10.19 14.74 -20.36
N ILE A 105 9.27 14.56 -19.42
CA ILE A 105 8.58 13.29 -19.16
C ILE A 105 7.08 13.53 -19.37
N GLU A 106 6.53 12.87 -20.37
CA GLU A 106 5.09 12.95 -20.66
C GLU A 106 4.27 12.26 -19.58
N VAL A 107 3.19 12.91 -19.14
CA VAL A 107 2.27 12.33 -18.15
C VAL A 107 1.04 11.78 -18.87
N PRO A 108 0.64 10.51 -18.60
CA PRO A 108 -0.57 9.96 -19.20
C PRO A 108 -1.81 10.77 -18.82
N SER A 109 -2.73 10.94 -19.77
CA SER A 109 -4.01 11.59 -19.49
C SER A 109 -4.79 10.85 -18.38
N PHE A 110 -5.67 11.57 -17.68
CA PHE A 110 -6.44 10.99 -16.58
C PHE A 110 -7.30 9.78 -17.00
N GLY A 111 -7.83 9.78 -18.24
CA GLY A 111 -8.58 8.64 -18.78
C GLY A 111 -7.67 7.45 -19.00
N HIS A 112 -6.52 7.66 -19.62
CA HIS A 112 -5.51 6.61 -19.81
C HIS A 112 -4.99 6.06 -18.48
N LEU A 113 -4.74 6.93 -17.48
CA LEU A 113 -4.35 6.47 -16.13
C LEU A 113 -5.42 5.59 -15.48
N SER A 114 -6.69 5.91 -15.65
CA SER A 114 -7.78 5.06 -15.13
C SER A 114 -7.71 3.65 -15.71
N ASP A 115 -7.48 3.53 -17.02
CA ASP A 115 -7.35 2.22 -17.69
C ASP A 115 -6.08 1.47 -17.28
N LEU A 116 -4.97 2.20 -17.14
CA LEU A 116 -3.70 1.64 -16.68
C LEU A 116 -3.80 1.13 -15.24
N PHE A 117 -4.43 1.89 -14.35
CA PHE A 117 -4.63 1.48 -12.95
C PHE A 117 -5.53 0.26 -12.80
N ALA A 118 -6.52 0.10 -13.68
CA ALA A 118 -7.36 -1.11 -13.70
C ALA A 118 -6.58 -2.38 -14.10
N LYS A 119 -5.52 -2.22 -14.88
CA LYS A 119 -4.70 -3.31 -15.41
C LYS A 119 -3.41 -3.56 -14.62
N ILE A 120 -3.05 -2.64 -13.73
CA ILE A 120 -1.79 -2.73 -12.98
C ILE A 120 -1.80 -3.95 -12.06
N SER A 121 -0.79 -4.81 -12.21
CA SER A 121 -0.55 -5.92 -11.31
C SER A 121 0.60 -5.55 -10.37
N ILE A 122 0.26 -5.22 -9.13
CA ILE A 122 1.24 -4.96 -8.08
C ILE A 122 1.57 -6.29 -7.41
N LYS A 123 2.83 -6.72 -7.53
CA LYS A 123 3.31 -7.88 -6.78
C LYS A 123 3.51 -7.48 -5.34
N VAL A 124 2.70 -8.02 -4.46
CA VAL A 124 2.90 -7.90 -3.02
C VAL A 124 4.02 -8.85 -2.61
N LYS A 125 4.98 -8.37 -1.84
CA LYS A 125 6.01 -9.24 -1.26
C LYS A 125 5.37 -10.09 -0.18
N HIS A 126 5.33 -11.41 -0.40
CA HIS A 126 4.83 -12.34 0.61
C HIS A 126 5.78 -12.47 1.81
N TYR A 127 7.07 -12.22 1.60
CA TYR A 127 8.09 -12.20 2.67
C TYR A 127 9.25 -11.29 2.29
N CYS A 128 9.96 -10.77 3.27
CA CYS A 128 11.15 -9.96 3.07
C CYS A 128 12.42 -10.79 3.31
N ASN A 129 13.23 -10.90 2.28
CA ASN A 129 14.50 -11.63 2.37
C ASN A 129 15.50 -11.00 3.37
N LYS A 130 15.32 -9.73 3.76
CA LYS A 130 16.19 -9.06 4.72
C LYS A 130 16.06 -9.66 6.11
N ALA A 131 14.83 -9.83 6.62
CA ALA A 131 14.59 -10.47 7.91
C ALA A 131 15.12 -11.90 7.95
N VAL A 132 14.90 -12.66 6.87
CA VAL A 132 15.43 -14.03 6.75
C VAL A 132 16.96 -14.07 6.76
N LYS A 133 17.62 -13.12 6.05
CA LYS A 133 19.08 -13.03 6.05
C LYS A 133 19.63 -12.67 7.44
N ARG A 134 19.01 -11.72 8.14
CA ARG A 134 19.39 -11.33 9.50
C ARG A 134 19.22 -12.48 10.48
N ALA A 135 18.09 -13.18 10.44
CA ALA A 135 17.85 -14.34 11.28
C ALA A 135 18.88 -15.46 11.01
N LYS A 136 19.23 -15.71 9.74
CA LYS A 136 20.30 -16.68 9.38
C LYS A 136 21.69 -16.24 9.84
N ALA A 137 21.93 -14.95 9.98
CA ALA A 137 23.16 -14.41 10.54
C ALA A 137 23.21 -14.46 12.08
N GLY A 138 22.18 -15.01 12.73
CA GLY A 138 22.08 -15.10 14.19
C GLY A 138 21.59 -13.82 14.88
N GLU A 139 21.16 -12.81 14.12
CA GLU A 139 20.57 -11.59 14.68
C GLU A 139 19.15 -11.88 15.22
N LYS A 140 18.82 -11.28 16.36
CA LYS A 140 17.44 -11.28 16.85
C LYS A 140 16.60 -10.40 15.96
N VAL A 141 15.48 -10.95 15.50
CA VAL A 141 14.47 -10.23 14.72
C VAL A 141 13.14 -10.42 15.42
N ASP A 142 12.64 -9.35 16.03
CA ASP A 142 11.34 -9.36 16.69
C ASP A 142 10.27 -8.99 15.65
N LEU A 143 9.33 -9.91 15.43
CA LEU A 143 8.25 -9.74 14.47
C LEU A 143 6.91 -9.65 15.21
N ILE A 144 6.14 -8.65 14.86
CA ILE A 144 4.75 -8.49 15.29
C ILE A 144 3.87 -8.96 14.13
N ALA A 145 3.09 -10.00 14.35
CA ALA A 145 2.14 -10.51 13.36
C ALA A 145 0.71 -10.21 13.80
N ASP A 146 -0.08 -9.65 12.90
CA ASP A 146 -1.50 -9.39 13.11
C ASP A 146 -2.31 -9.65 11.86
N SER A 147 -3.61 -9.86 12.03
CA SER A 147 -4.53 -10.07 10.91
C SER A 147 -5.72 -9.14 10.99
N THR A 148 -6.06 -8.52 9.87
CA THR A 148 -7.22 -7.64 9.75
C THR A 148 -8.18 -8.12 8.67
N GLY A 149 -9.49 -7.98 8.93
CA GLY A 149 -10.52 -8.27 7.95
C GLY A 149 -10.65 -7.16 6.91
N MET A 150 -10.58 -7.52 5.64
CA MET A 150 -10.82 -6.61 4.53
C MET A 150 -12.19 -6.83 3.92
N ARG A 151 -12.97 -5.76 3.85
CA ARG A 151 -14.27 -5.75 3.20
C ARG A 151 -14.14 -5.08 1.83
N PHE A 152 -14.58 -5.76 0.79
CA PHE A 152 -14.54 -5.21 -0.59
C PHE A 152 -15.82 -4.47 -0.98
N ASP A 153 -16.80 -4.35 -0.08
CA ASP A 153 -18.08 -3.72 -0.34
C ASP A 153 -18.26 -2.44 0.48
N LYS A 154 -18.74 -1.37 -0.18
CA LYS A 154 -19.14 -0.12 0.48
C LYS A 154 -20.54 -0.20 1.08
N ALA A 155 -21.41 -1.09 0.57
CA ALA A 155 -22.75 -1.30 1.07
C ALA A 155 -22.74 -2.36 2.16
N GLY A 156 -22.67 -1.90 3.41
CA GLY A 156 -22.69 -2.77 4.57
C GLY A 156 -24.05 -3.38 4.87
N GLN A 157 -24.12 -4.16 5.95
CA GLN A 157 -25.35 -4.70 6.54
C GLN A 157 -26.50 -3.68 6.62
N TRP A 158 -26.16 -2.41 6.86
CA TRP A 158 -27.10 -1.30 6.86
C TRP A 158 -27.89 -1.16 5.53
N TYR A 159 -27.24 -1.40 4.37
CA TYR A 159 -27.92 -1.34 3.08
C TYR A 159 -28.88 -2.53 2.89
N GLU A 160 -28.47 -3.72 3.36
CA GLU A 160 -29.29 -4.92 3.32
C GLU A 160 -30.51 -4.78 4.24
N GLU A 161 -30.33 -4.24 5.45
CA GLU A 161 -31.40 -3.98 6.39
C GLU A 161 -32.37 -2.90 5.89
N LYS A 162 -31.84 -1.82 5.30
CA LYS A 162 -32.66 -0.71 4.83
C LYS A 162 -33.47 -1.02 3.57
N TYR A 163 -32.93 -1.81 2.66
CA TYR A 163 -33.55 -2.04 1.34
C TYR A 163 -34.03 -3.48 1.13
N GLY A 164 -33.94 -4.34 2.12
CA GLY A 164 -34.40 -5.73 2.06
C GLY A 164 -33.76 -6.60 0.98
N LYS A 165 -32.73 -6.09 0.30
CA LYS A 165 -32.01 -6.80 -0.75
C LYS A 165 -30.86 -7.55 -0.15
N LYS A 166 -30.94 -8.88 -0.08
CA LYS A 166 -29.78 -9.72 0.23
C LYS A 166 -28.73 -9.50 -0.85
N SER A 167 -27.71 -8.70 -0.54
CA SER A 167 -26.51 -8.62 -1.36
C SER A 167 -25.88 -10.01 -1.38
N LYS A 168 -25.48 -10.50 -2.55
CA LYS A 168 -24.59 -11.67 -2.60
C LYS A 168 -23.39 -11.33 -1.75
N LYS A 169 -23.24 -11.97 -0.59
CA LYS A 169 -22.17 -11.72 0.36
C LYS A 169 -20.85 -11.79 -0.38
N LYS A 170 -20.24 -10.64 -0.65
CA LYS A 170 -18.88 -10.64 -1.15
C LYS A 170 -17.98 -11.21 -0.06
N PRO A 171 -17.16 -12.20 -0.37
CA PRO A 171 -16.36 -12.85 0.65
C PRO A 171 -15.43 -11.81 1.30
N TRP A 172 -15.43 -11.78 2.61
CA TRP A 172 -14.39 -11.12 3.38
C TRP A 172 -13.07 -11.83 3.10
N ARG A 173 -12.02 -11.06 3.03
CA ARG A 173 -10.67 -11.60 3.02
C ARG A 173 -9.93 -11.12 4.25
N LYS A 174 -9.01 -11.90 4.72
CA LYS A 174 -8.08 -11.51 5.78
C LYS A 174 -6.76 -11.09 5.17
N MET A 175 -6.21 -10.03 5.70
CA MET A 175 -4.84 -9.61 5.40
C MET A 175 -3.99 -9.87 6.65
N HIS A 176 -3.03 -10.75 6.52
CA HIS A 176 -2.03 -11.04 7.54
C HIS A 176 -0.81 -10.20 7.25
N ILE A 177 -0.33 -9.47 8.25
CA ILE A 177 0.85 -8.61 8.12
C ILE A 177 1.82 -8.98 9.23
N SER A 178 3.09 -9.12 8.87
CA SER A 178 4.20 -9.22 9.81
C SER A 178 5.08 -7.98 9.68
N ILE A 179 5.32 -7.32 10.79
CA ILE A 179 6.05 -6.07 10.88
C ILE A 179 7.25 -6.27 11.80
N ASN A 180 8.39 -5.75 11.40
CA ASN A 180 9.56 -5.68 12.28
C ASN A 180 9.32 -4.63 13.38
N SER A 181 9.53 -5.01 14.64
CA SER A 181 9.29 -4.13 15.79
C SER A 181 10.24 -2.93 15.85
N ASP A 182 11.45 -3.05 15.31
CA ASP A 182 12.49 -2.02 15.45
C ASP A 182 12.25 -0.85 14.49
N ASN A 183 11.92 -1.15 13.22
CA ASN A 183 11.82 -0.15 12.16
C ASN A 183 10.41 -0.01 11.58
N MET A 184 9.46 -0.82 12.04
CA MET A 184 8.07 -0.85 11.55
C MET A 184 7.95 -1.14 10.05
N GLU A 185 8.95 -1.80 9.46
CA GLU A 185 8.87 -2.26 8.07
C GLU A 185 8.02 -3.52 7.96
N ILE A 186 7.23 -3.59 6.88
CA ILE A 186 6.44 -4.79 6.59
C ILE A 186 7.39 -5.86 6.04
N GLU A 187 7.56 -6.94 6.80
CA GLU A 187 8.42 -8.05 6.44
C GLU A 187 7.71 -9.12 5.63
N ALA A 188 6.43 -9.33 5.92
CA ALA A 188 5.60 -10.25 5.15
C ALA A 188 4.16 -9.75 5.11
N MET A 189 3.46 -10.07 4.02
CA MET A 189 2.04 -9.83 3.88
C MET A 189 1.40 -10.95 3.07
N GLU A 190 0.28 -11.46 3.54
CA GLU A 190 -0.52 -12.47 2.87
C GLU A 190 -2.00 -12.12 2.91
N ILE A 191 -2.71 -12.44 1.83
CA ILE A 191 -4.17 -12.26 1.76
C ILE A 191 -4.80 -13.65 1.63
N THR A 192 -5.62 -13.99 2.60
CA THR A 192 -6.29 -15.28 2.66
C THR A 192 -7.80 -15.14 2.62
N GLU A 193 -8.51 -16.24 2.49
CA GLU A 193 -9.95 -16.30 2.69
C GLU A 193 -10.30 -16.11 4.16
N ASN A 194 -11.58 -15.83 4.44
CA ASN A 194 -12.06 -15.49 5.77
C ASN A 194 -11.99 -16.64 6.79
N ASN A 195 -11.87 -17.87 6.34
CA ASN A 195 -11.84 -19.10 7.15
C ASN A 195 -10.43 -19.51 7.60
N VAL A 196 -9.39 -18.83 7.10
CA VAL A 196 -8.01 -19.05 7.54
C VAL A 196 -7.76 -18.29 8.84
N GLY A 197 -7.30 -19.01 9.86
CA GLY A 197 -6.97 -18.46 11.19
C GLY A 197 -5.64 -17.75 11.23
#